data_f1f1f3be41be701b4e7fa4db035e79c6
#
_entry.id   f1f1f3be41be701b4e7fa4db035e79c6
#
_cell.length_a   1.000
_cell.length_b   1.000
_cell.length_c   1.000
_cell.angle_alpha   90.00
_cell.angle_beta   90.00
_cell.angle_gamma   90.00
#
_symmetry.space_group_name_H-M   'P 1'
#
loop_
_entity.id
_entity.type
_entity.pdbx_description
1 polymer ?
#
loop_
_entity_poly.entity_id
_entity_poly.type
_entity_poly.pdbx_seq_one_letter_code
_entity_poly.pdbx_strand_id
1 'polypeptide(L)' 'MNTFYVIGTVVAAALFVYLVIALLNAEEL' A
#
# COMPACT_ATOMS: atom_id res chain seq x y z
N MET A 1 15.20 -15.24 -6.11
CA MET A 1 14.26 -14.37 -5.47
C MET A 1 13.73 -14.97 -4.20
N ASN A 2 13.68 -14.20 -3.17
CA ASN A 2 13.28 -14.67 -1.85
C ASN A 2 11.77 -14.57 -1.69
N THR A 3 11.17 -15.65 -1.17
CA THR A 3 9.73 -15.64 -0.95
C THR A 3 9.35 -14.51 0.01
N PHE A 4 10.16 -14.30 1.02
CA PHE A 4 9.89 -13.20 1.96
C PHE A 4 9.95 -11.85 1.26
N TYR A 5 10.85 -11.72 0.30
CA TYR A 5 10.95 -10.47 -0.43
C TYR A 5 9.69 -10.20 -1.25
N VAL A 6 9.16 -11.24 -1.85
CA VAL A 6 7.94 -11.11 -2.65
C VAL A 6 6.75 -10.72 -1.77
N ILE A 7 6.65 -11.39 -0.62
CA ILE A 7 5.56 -11.09 0.31
C ILE A 7 5.66 -9.66 0.79
N GLY A 8 6.87 -9.23 1.14
CA GLY A 8 7.08 -7.86 1.59
C GLY A 8 6.70 -6.84 0.53
N THR A 9 7.03 -7.15 -0.72
CA THR A 9 6.71 -6.24 -1.82
C THR A 9 5.20 -6.11 -1.99
N VAL A 10 4.49 -7.22 -1.92
CA VAL A 10 3.03 -7.19 -2.07
C VAL A 10 2.39 -6.42 -0.93
N VAL A 11 2.85 -6.66 0.29
CA VAL A 11 2.32 -5.96 1.45
C VAL A 11 2.60 -4.46 1.36
N ALA A 12 3.81 -4.12 0.95
CA ALA A 12 4.19 -2.71 0.82
C ALA A 12 3.34 -2.02 -0.22
N ALA A 13 3.11 -2.69 -1.36
CA ALA A 13 2.30 -2.11 -2.41
C ALA A 13 0.85 -1.90 -1.94
N ALA A 14 0.33 -2.87 -1.20
CA ALA A 14 -1.04 -2.77 -0.68
C ALA A 14 -1.16 -1.60 0.29
N LEU A 15 -0.18 -1.45 1.16
CA LEU A 15 -0.19 -0.35 2.12
C LEU A 15 -0.07 0.98 1.41
N PHE A 16 0.71 1.03 0.37
CA PHE A 16 0.89 2.25 -0.40
C PHE A 16 -0.42 2.68 -1.05
N VAL A 17 -1.10 1.74 -1.67
CA VAL A 17 -2.39 2.03 -2.30
C VAL A 17 -3.40 2.46 -1.24
N TYR A 18 -3.39 1.80 -0.10
CA TYR A 18 -4.28 2.17 1.00
C TYR A 18 -4.05 3.61 1.43
N LEU A 19 -2.79 4.01 1.51
CA LEU A 19 -2.44 5.36 1.92
C LEU A 19 -2.93 6.39 0.91
N VAL A 20 -2.75 6.09 -0.37
CA VAL A 20 -3.17 7.01 -1.42
C VAL A 20 -4.68 7.20 -1.38
N ILE A 21 -5.41 6.11 -1.21
CA ILE A 21 -6.87 6.19 -1.12
C ILE A 21 -7.29 7.00 0.11
N ALA A 22 -6.61 6.78 1.22
CA ALA A 22 -6.92 7.50 2.44
C ALA A 22 -6.68 9.00 2.27
N LEU A 23 -5.63 9.36 1.55
CA LEU A 23 -5.33 10.76 1.30
C LEU A 23 -6.42 11.42 0.46
N LEU A 24 -6.87 10.72 -0.57
CA LEU A 24 -7.91 11.24 -1.44
C LEU A 24 -9.23 11.36 -0.69
N ASN A 25 -9.50 10.42 0.19
CA ASN A 25 -10.71 10.45 1.00
C ASN A 25 -10.67 11.57 2.02
N ALA A 26 -9.50 11.85 2.53
CA ALA A 26 -9.35 12.90 3.54
C ALA A 26 -9.67 14.26 2.97
N GLU A 27 -9.44 14.42 1.67
CA GLU A 27 -9.72 15.69 1.00
C GLU A 27 -11.19 15.95 0.80
N GLU A 28 -11.98 14.96 1.05
CA GLU A 28 -13.39 15.05 0.77
C GLU A 28 -14.20 15.62 1.94
N LEU A 29 -13.68 16.51 2.63
CA LEU A 29 -14.40 17.13 3.77
C LEU A 29 -15.40 18.19 3.36
#